data_38bb770b771b3ced945140339ab5f5f7
#
_entry.id   38bb770b771b3ced945140339ab5f5f7
#
_cell.length_a   1.000
_cell.length_b   1.000
_cell.length_c   1.000
_cell.angle_alpha   90.00
_cell.angle_beta   90.00
_cell.angle_gamma   90.00
#
_symmetry.space_group_name_H-M   'P 1'
#
loop_
_entity.id
_entity.type
_entity.pdbx_description
1 polymer ?
#
loop_
_entity_poly.entity_id
_entity_poly.type
_entity_poly.pdbx_seq_one_letter_code
_entity_poly.pdbx_strand_id
1 'polypeptide(L)'
;YWSPVTETALAEAEIEYKNVSSPSIYVRMKANTDLLERLELTEEAWVVIWTTTPWTLPANVAISLNPDFEYGVYKTEKGNLILGKDLAEKAFTEMDLEQFELIKEFQGKDLERATYQHPFLERTGMIILGTHVTADAGTGCVHTAPGHGQDDYVVGIRYGLPVISPINNKGVLTEEA
;
A
#
# COMPACT_ATOMS: atom_id res chain seq x y z
N TYR A 1 18.17 15.32 1.57
CA TYR A 1 18.83 14.27 0.76
C TYR A 1 20.04 13.72 1.52
N TRP A 2 20.40 12.47 1.27
CA TRP A 2 21.45 11.74 1.98
C TRP A 2 22.28 10.90 1.01
N SER A 3 23.59 10.94 1.16
CA SER A 3 24.52 10.06 0.43
C SER A 3 24.89 8.85 1.29
N PRO A 4 24.45 7.63 0.95
CA PRO A 4 24.82 6.44 1.70
C PRO A 4 26.28 6.04 1.52
N VAL A 5 26.95 6.54 0.49
CA VAL A 5 28.36 6.26 0.21
C VAL A 5 29.29 7.07 1.12
N THR A 6 28.97 8.36 1.32
CA THR A 6 29.77 9.27 2.16
C THR A 6 29.18 9.44 3.55
N GLU A 7 27.98 8.90 3.79
CA GLU A 7 27.21 9.04 5.05
C GLU A 7 27.05 10.51 5.47
N THR A 8 26.68 11.36 4.50
CA THR A 8 26.49 12.81 4.69
C THR A 8 25.17 13.30 4.10
N ALA A 9 24.63 14.36 4.72
CA ALA A 9 23.54 15.11 4.13
C ALA A 9 24.02 15.86 2.88
N LEU A 10 23.13 15.96 1.87
CA LEU A 10 23.40 16.66 0.62
C LEU A 10 22.50 17.90 0.50
N ALA A 11 23.05 19.00 0.01
CA ALA A 11 22.26 20.14 -0.47
C ALA A 11 21.63 19.82 -1.84
N GLU A 12 20.55 20.49 -2.18
CA GLU A 12 19.84 20.28 -3.47
C GLU A 12 20.75 20.50 -4.67
N ALA A 13 21.68 21.46 -4.59
CA ALA A 13 22.65 21.75 -5.64
C ALA A 13 23.68 20.63 -5.89
N GLU A 14 23.80 19.67 -4.98
CA GLU A 14 24.70 18.52 -5.09
C GLU A 14 24.04 17.28 -5.69
N ILE A 15 22.75 17.39 -6.10
CA ILE A 15 21.95 16.28 -6.58
C ILE A 15 21.85 16.32 -8.09
N GLU A 16 22.08 15.21 -8.74
CA GLU A 16 21.81 14.99 -10.15
C GLU A 16 20.68 13.99 -10.31
N TYR A 17 19.68 14.36 -11.12
CA TYR A 17 18.56 13.48 -11.46
C TYR A 17 18.89 12.69 -12.73
N LYS A 18 18.64 11.37 -12.66
CA LYS A 18 18.80 10.46 -13.80
C LYS A 18 17.53 9.61 -13.93
N ASN A 19 17.19 9.29 -15.18
CA ASN A 19 16.13 8.32 -15.43
C ASN A 19 16.62 6.93 -15.01
N VAL A 20 15.88 6.30 -14.10
CA VAL A 20 16.17 4.95 -13.62
C VAL A 20 14.93 4.09 -13.85
N SER A 21 15.13 2.86 -14.32
CA SER A 21 14.05 1.87 -14.41
C SER A 21 14.03 1.06 -13.10
N SER A 22 12.84 0.95 -12.51
CA SER A 22 12.61 0.14 -11.32
C SER A 22 11.44 -0.82 -11.58
N PRO A 23 11.49 -2.07 -11.09
CA PRO A 23 10.34 -2.96 -11.18
C PRO A 23 9.18 -2.41 -10.35
N SER A 24 7.97 -2.52 -10.87
CA SER A 24 6.74 -2.33 -10.10
C SER A 24 6.11 -3.69 -9.78
N ILE A 25 5.48 -3.79 -8.63
CA ILE A 25 4.85 -5.02 -8.17
C ILE A 25 3.44 -4.77 -7.61
N TYR A 26 2.58 -5.76 -7.77
CA TYR A 26 1.31 -5.88 -7.06
C TYR A 26 1.48 -6.82 -5.87
N VAL A 27 1.00 -6.42 -4.70
CA VAL A 27 1.12 -7.21 -3.47
C VAL A 27 -0.24 -7.39 -2.84
N ARG A 28 -0.56 -8.63 -2.47
CA ARG A 28 -1.78 -8.98 -1.75
C ARG A 28 -1.55 -8.92 -0.24
N MET A 29 -2.38 -8.15 0.46
CA MET A 29 -2.40 -8.03 1.91
C MET A 29 -3.66 -8.73 2.43
N LYS A 30 -3.53 -9.79 3.21
CA LYS A 30 -4.68 -10.59 3.68
C LYS A 30 -5.57 -9.76 4.62
N ALA A 31 -6.85 -9.66 4.29
CA ALA A 31 -7.84 -9.03 5.15
C ALA A 31 -8.02 -9.83 6.46
N ASN A 32 -8.06 -9.14 7.60
CA ASN A 32 -8.41 -9.74 8.87
C ASN A 32 -9.94 -9.86 9.03
N THR A 33 -10.38 -10.54 10.08
CA THR A 33 -11.80 -10.83 10.34
C THR A 33 -12.65 -9.57 10.41
N ASP A 34 -12.18 -8.50 11.04
CA ASP A 34 -12.89 -7.23 11.16
C ASP A 34 -13.15 -6.54 9.81
N LEU A 35 -12.21 -6.66 8.85
CA LEU A 35 -12.40 -6.18 7.49
C LEU A 35 -13.41 -7.04 6.73
N LEU A 36 -13.30 -8.35 6.85
CA LEU A 36 -14.24 -9.28 6.21
C LEU A 36 -15.67 -9.07 6.73
N GLU A 37 -15.86 -8.90 8.04
CA GLU A 37 -17.16 -8.63 8.66
C GLU A 37 -17.78 -7.33 8.14
N ARG A 38 -17.01 -6.25 7.99
CA ARG A 38 -17.52 -4.98 7.43
C ARG A 38 -17.99 -5.13 5.99
N LEU A 39 -17.33 -5.99 5.23
CA LEU A 39 -17.72 -6.30 3.86
C LEU A 39 -18.71 -7.47 3.76
N GLU A 40 -19.16 -8.05 4.89
CA GLU A 40 -20.06 -9.21 4.94
C GLU A 40 -19.54 -10.38 4.10
N LEU A 41 -18.21 -10.56 4.07
CA LEU A 41 -17.56 -11.64 3.34
C LEU A 41 -17.37 -12.86 4.26
N THR A 42 -17.70 -14.04 3.75
CA THR A 42 -17.49 -15.33 4.44
C THR A 42 -16.20 -16.02 3.99
N GLU A 43 -15.65 -15.61 2.86
CA GLU A 43 -14.42 -16.14 2.27
C GLU A 43 -13.26 -15.18 2.49
N GLU A 44 -12.05 -15.70 2.40
CA GLU A 44 -10.82 -14.88 2.46
C GLU A 44 -10.79 -13.83 1.35
N ALA A 45 -10.27 -12.65 1.67
CA ALA A 45 -10.06 -11.57 0.72
C ALA A 45 -8.71 -10.88 0.96
N TRP A 46 -8.21 -10.21 -0.05
CA TRP A 46 -6.92 -9.51 -0.02
C TRP A 46 -7.05 -8.11 -0.57
N VAL A 47 -6.56 -7.13 0.17
CA VAL A 47 -6.36 -5.76 -0.35
C VAL A 47 -5.12 -5.79 -1.26
N VAL A 48 -5.26 -5.29 -2.47
CA VAL A 48 -4.16 -5.27 -3.45
C VAL A 48 -3.55 -3.88 -3.51
N ILE A 49 -2.27 -3.77 -3.19
CA ILE A 49 -1.50 -2.53 -3.40
C ILE A 49 -0.60 -2.67 -4.63
N TRP A 50 -0.19 -1.53 -5.18
CA TRP A 50 0.83 -1.44 -6.21
C TRP A 50 1.94 -0.51 -5.76
N THR A 51 3.20 -0.89 -6.01
CA THR A 51 4.35 -0.06 -5.64
C THR A 51 5.50 -0.19 -6.64
N THR A 52 6.21 0.91 -6.85
CA THR A 52 7.49 0.98 -7.57
C THR A 52 8.70 0.96 -6.62
N THR A 53 8.47 0.93 -5.31
CA THR A 53 9.49 0.94 -4.27
C THR A 53 9.32 -0.22 -3.28
N PRO A 54 9.44 -1.49 -3.74
CA PRO A 54 9.13 -2.67 -2.92
C PRO A 54 10.02 -2.82 -1.68
N TRP A 55 11.17 -2.19 -1.64
CA TRP A 55 12.08 -2.21 -0.48
C TRP A 55 11.56 -1.42 0.74
N THR A 56 10.47 -0.66 0.59
CA THR A 56 9.81 0.01 1.73
C THR A 56 8.75 -0.85 2.40
N LEU A 57 8.38 -1.99 1.82
CA LEU A 57 7.38 -2.91 2.38
C LEU A 57 7.68 -3.38 3.81
N PRO A 58 8.93 -3.65 4.22
CA PRO A 58 9.20 -3.99 5.61
C PRO A 58 8.73 -2.94 6.62
N ALA A 59 8.64 -1.68 6.22
CA ALA A 59 8.13 -0.58 7.04
C ALA A 59 6.62 -0.32 6.88
N ASN A 60 5.91 -1.15 6.12
CA ASN A 60 4.46 -1.01 5.97
C ASN A 60 3.74 -1.12 7.31
N VAL A 61 2.86 -0.19 7.60
CA VAL A 61 2.00 -0.16 8.80
C VAL A 61 0.54 0.16 8.49
N ALA A 62 0.27 0.65 7.27
CA ALA A 62 -1.08 0.96 6.85
C ALA A 62 -1.25 0.83 5.32
N ILE A 63 -2.52 0.80 4.90
CA ILE A 63 -2.95 1.03 3.52
C ILE A 63 -3.87 2.23 3.54
N SER A 64 -3.55 3.25 2.73
CA SER A 64 -4.38 4.44 2.57
C SER A 64 -5.41 4.22 1.47
N LEU A 65 -6.67 4.51 1.76
CA LEU A 65 -7.76 4.58 0.80
C LEU A 65 -8.24 6.04 0.67
N ASN A 66 -8.76 6.41 -0.49
CA ASN A 66 -9.47 7.68 -0.61
C ASN A 66 -10.90 7.51 -0.05
N PRO A 67 -11.35 8.36 0.88
CA PRO A 67 -12.66 8.22 1.52
C PRO A 67 -13.83 8.29 0.54
N ASP A 68 -13.68 9.03 -0.57
CA ASP A 68 -14.74 9.34 -1.53
C ASP A 68 -14.73 8.43 -2.77
N PHE A 69 -13.71 7.56 -2.91
CA PHE A 69 -13.63 6.62 -4.02
C PHE A 69 -14.49 5.38 -3.78
N GLU A 70 -14.99 4.84 -4.87
CA GLU A 70 -15.62 3.52 -4.90
C GLU A 70 -14.55 2.42 -5.03
N TYR A 71 -14.69 1.41 -4.21
CA TYR A 71 -13.87 0.20 -4.20
C TYR A 71 -14.75 -1.02 -4.47
N GLY A 72 -14.15 -2.06 -5.01
CA GLY A 72 -14.82 -3.31 -5.28
C GLY A 72 -14.11 -4.50 -4.65
N VAL A 73 -14.90 -5.51 -4.30
CA VAL A 73 -14.43 -6.87 -4.06
C VAL A 73 -14.66 -7.65 -5.32
N TYR A 74 -13.61 -8.22 -5.88
CA TYR A 74 -13.66 -8.96 -7.13
C TYR A 74 -13.28 -10.42 -6.89
N LYS A 75 -14.17 -11.32 -7.27
CA LYS A 75 -13.88 -12.74 -7.31
C LYS A 75 -13.00 -13.04 -8.52
N THR A 76 -11.85 -13.65 -8.29
CA THR A 76 -10.88 -14.02 -9.32
C THR A 76 -10.40 -15.45 -9.11
N GLU A 77 -9.63 -15.98 -10.06
CA GLU A 77 -8.95 -17.27 -9.92
C GLU A 77 -7.90 -17.27 -8.79
N LYS A 78 -7.42 -16.08 -8.36
CA LYS A 78 -6.46 -15.91 -7.25
C LYS A 78 -7.13 -15.56 -5.92
N GLY A 79 -8.46 -15.69 -5.82
CA GLY A 79 -9.27 -15.36 -4.64
C GLY A 79 -9.97 -14.01 -4.76
N ASN A 80 -10.59 -13.55 -3.67
CA ASN A 80 -11.30 -12.27 -3.65
C ASN A 80 -10.30 -11.12 -3.46
N LEU A 81 -10.21 -10.23 -4.43
CA LEU A 81 -9.30 -9.11 -4.45
C LEU A 81 -10.06 -7.79 -4.24
N ILE A 82 -9.49 -6.91 -3.42
CA ILE A 82 -10.07 -5.61 -3.04
C ILE A 82 -9.19 -4.51 -3.63
N LEU A 83 -9.78 -3.66 -4.47
CA LEU A 83 -9.11 -2.51 -5.10
C LEU A 83 -10.11 -1.47 -5.59
N GLY A 84 -9.62 -0.30 -5.99
CA GLY A 84 -10.42 0.79 -6.53
C GLY A 84 -11.15 0.40 -7.81
N LYS A 85 -12.44 0.68 -7.88
CA LYS A 85 -13.33 0.27 -8.97
C LYS A 85 -12.88 0.80 -10.32
N ASP A 86 -12.53 2.08 -10.41
CA ASP A 86 -12.10 2.73 -11.65
C ASP A 86 -10.74 2.23 -12.16
N LEU A 87 -9.96 1.59 -11.30
CA LEU A 87 -8.62 1.07 -11.63
C LEU A 87 -8.60 -0.44 -11.86
N ALA A 88 -9.70 -1.14 -11.55
CA ALA A 88 -9.73 -2.59 -11.50
C ALA A 88 -9.40 -3.26 -12.85
N GLU A 89 -10.02 -2.84 -13.95
CA GLU A 89 -9.78 -3.43 -15.28
C GLU A 89 -8.31 -3.32 -15.69
N LYS A 90 -7.72 -2.14 -15.49
CA LYS A 90 -6.32 -1.91 -15.82
C LYS A 90 -5.40 -2.74 -14.94
N ALA A 91 -5.64 -2.74 -13.63
CA ALA A 91 -4.84 -3.51 -12.68
C ALA A 91 -4.93 -5.02 -12.96
N PHE A 92 -6.10 -5.55 -13.28
CA PHE A 92 -6.27 -6.96 -13.62
C PHE A 92 -5.57 -7.33 -14.92
N THR A 93 -5.63 -6.48 -15.94
CA THR A 93 -4.86 -6.66 -17.18
C THR A 93 -3.35 -6.72 -16.91
N GLU A 94 -2.82 -5.81 -16.09
CA GLU A 94 -1.40 -5.79 -15.73
C GLU A 94 -0.98 -6.97 -14.82
N MET A 95 -1.93 -7.59 -14.12
CA MET A 95 -1.72 -8.79 -13.29
C MET A 95 -1.96 -10.11 -14.05
N ASP A 96 -2.25 -10.07 -15.36
CA ASP A 96 -2.65 -11.22 -16.19
C ASP A 96 -3.85 -11.99 -15.62
N LEU A 97 -4.87 -11.25 -15.12
CA LEU A 97 -6.12 -11.79 -14.63
C LEU A 97 -7.23 -11.51 -15.65
N GLU A 98 -7.59 -12.51 -16.43
CA GLU A 98 -8.60 -12.37 -17.49
C GLU A 98 -10.04 -12.51 -16.98
N GLN A 99 -10.23 -13.23 -15.87
CA GLN A 99 -11.56 -13.52 -15.32
C GLN A 99 -11.71 -12.91 -13.93
N PHE A 100 -12.63 -11.97 -13.82
CA PHE A 100 -13.01 -11.37 -12.56
C PHE A 100 -14.48 -11.00 -12.55
N GLU A 101 -15.10 -11.08 -11.38
CA GLU A 101 -16.50 -10.73 -11.13
C GLU A 101 -16.58 -9.78 -9.95
N LEU A 102 -17.20 -8.63 -10.13
CA LEU A 102 -17.49 -7.71 -9.04
C LEU A 102 -18.60 -8.29 -8.15
N ILE A 103 -18.28 -8.64 -6.92
CA ILE A 103 -19.25 -9.26 -5.99
C ILE A 103 -19.73 -8.30 -4.91
N LYS A 104 -19.00 -7.22 -4.62
CA LYS A 104 -19.42 -6.18 -3.68
C LYS A 104 -18.79 -4.85 -4.01
N GLU A 105 -19.53 -3.76 -3.76
CA GLU A 105 -19.06 -2.37 -3.84
C GLU A 105 -19.16 -1.70 -2.46
N PHE A 106 -18.24 -0.76 -2.19
CA PHE A 106 -18.22 0.01 -0.96
C PHE A 106 -17.42 1.32 -1.17
N GLN A 107 -17.55 2.27 -0.24
CA GLN A 107 -16.73 3.49 -0.26
C GLN A 107 -15.50 3.34 0.64
N GLY A 108 -14.40 3.99 0.28
CA GLY A 108 -13.15 3.88 1.05
C GLY A 108 -13.31 4.14 2.55
N LYS A 109 -14.18 5.09 2.91
CA LYS A 109 -14.50 5.41 4.32
C LYS A 109 -15.12 4.25 5.11
N ASP A 110 -15.76 3.29 4.45
CA ASP A 110 -16.43 2.17 5.12
C ASP A 110 -15.43 1.20 5.76
N LEU A 111 -14.18 1.22 5.27
CA LEU A 111 -13.09 0.38 5.80
C LEU A 111 -12.14 1.12 6.75
N GLU A 112 -12.41 2.38 7.11
CA GLU A 112 -11.55 3.13 8.03
C GLU A 112 -11.29 2.34 9.32
N ARG A 113 -10.00 2.16 9.69
CA ARG A 113 -9.52 1.38 10.84
C ARG A 113 -9.77 -0.13 10.78
N ALA A 114 -10.25 -0.69 9.67
CA ALA A 114 -10.21 -2.12 9.46
C ALA A 114 -8.75 -2.60 9.33
N THR A 115 -8.50 -3.88 9.59
CA THR A 115 -7.15 -4.39 9.69
C THR A 115 -6.83 -5.46 8.64
N TYR A 116 -5.53 -5.60 8.35
CA TYR A 116 -5.01 -6.61 7.44
C TYR A 116 -3.69 -7.19 7.99
N GLN A 117 -3.30 -8.35 7.50
CA GLN A 117 -2.02 -8.98 7.84
C GLN A 117 -0.93 -8.52 6.88
N HIS A 118 0.23 -8.13 7.41
CA HIS A 118 1.42 -7.85 6.62
C HIS A 118 1.81 -9.09 5.78
N PRO A 119 2.27 -8.94 4.52
CA PRO A 119 2.41 -10.08 3.60
C PRO A 119 3.50 -11.08 3.98
N PHE A 120 4.50 -10.69 4.79
CA PHE A 120 5.63 -11.55 5.17
C PHE A 120 6.17 -11.30 6.59
N LEU A 121 5.64 -10.34 7.34
CA LEU A 121 5.99 -10.10 8.74
C LEU A 121 4.81 -10.41 9.65
N GLU A 122 5.07 -10.80 10.90
CA GLU A 122 4.06 -10.95 11.95
C GLU A 122 3.61 -9.57 12.45
N ARG A 123 2.98 -8.81 11.57
CA ARG A 123 2.49 -7.45 11.84
C ARG A 123 1.09 -7.27 11.27
N THR A 124 0.22 -6.66 12.05
CA THR A 124 -1.10 -6.20 11.60
C THR A 124 -0.99 -4.75 11.15
N GLY A 125 -1.44 -4.46 9.93
CA GLY A 125 -1.59 -3.11 9.42
C GLY A 125 -3.03 -2.63 9.49
N MET A 126 -3.24 -1.33 9.33
CA MET A 126 -4.54 -0.65 9.43
C MET A 126 -4.92 -0.01 8.10
N ILE A 127 -6.19 -0.06 7.75
CA ILE A 127 -6.75 0.78 6.68
C ILE A 127 -6.95 2.19 7.23
N ILE A 128 -6.40 3.17 6.54
CA ILE A 128 -6.53 4.58 6.88
C ILE A 128 -7.06 5.37 5.69
N LEU A 129 -7.53 6.59 5.94
CA LEU A 129 -8.05 7.46 4.89
C LEU A 129 -7.06 8.58 4.56
N GLY A 130 -6.85 8.79 3.24
CA GLY A 130 -5.96 9.83 2.76
C GLY A 130 -6.42 10.41 1.42
N THR A 131 -6.56 11.73 1.34
CA THR A 131 -6.94 12.43 0.10
C THR A 131 -5.80 12.51 -0.93
N HIS A 132 -4.58 12.10 -0.55
CA HIS A 132 -3.44 11.96 -1.46
C HIS A 132 -3.57 10.73 -2.37
N VAL A 133 -4.47 9.80 -2.07
CA VAL A 133 -4.75 8.65 -2.93
C VAL A 133 -5.51 9.12 -4.16
N THR A 134 -4.93 8.87 -5.34
CA THR A 134 -5.49 9.27 -6.63
C THR A 134 -5.94 8.05 -7.44
N ALA A 135 -6.69 8.29 -8.52
CA ALA A 135 -7.16 7.26 -9.44
C ALA A 135 -6.35 7.23 -10.75
N ASP A 136 -5.14 7.78 -10.78
CA ASP A 136 -4.33 7.90 -12.00
C ASP A 136 -3.59 6.59 -12.33
N ALA A 137 -3.19 5.84 -11.30
CA ALA A 137 -2.43 4.61 -11.48
C ALA A 137 -2.57 3.67 -10.26
N GLY A 138 -2.14 2.42 -10.43
CA GLY A 138 -2.11 1.41 -9.38
C GLY A 138 -3.47 0.81 -9.10
N THR A 139 -3.81 0.70 -7.83
CA THR A 139 -5.02 -0.01 -7.36
C THR A 139 -5.98 0.87 -6.56
N GLY A 140 -5.65 2.13 -6.31
CA GLY A 140 -6.40 2.98 -5.37
C GLY A 140 -6.20 2.60 -3.89
N CYS A 141 -5.39 1.58 -3.61
CA CYS A 141 -4.97 1.16 -2.28
C CYS A 141 -3.47 1.45 -2.15
N VAL A 142 -3.09 2.43 -1.35
CA VAL A 142 -1.70 2.92 -1.29
C VAL A 142 -1.01 2.36 -0.05
N HIS A 143 0.05 1.57 -0.28
CA HIS A 143 1.00 1.17 0.74
C HIS A 143 1.52 2.39 1.50
N THR A 144 1.45 2.38 2.82
CA THR A 144 1.80 3.51 3.67
C THR A 144 2.88 3.11 4.69
N ALA A 145 4.01 3.82 4.61
CA ALA A 145 5.18 3.65 5.47
C ALA A 145 5.68 5.02 5.95
N PRO A 146 5.23 5.51 7.13
CA PRO A 146 5.54 6.86 7.62
C PRO A 146 7.04 7.18 7.74
N GLY A 147 7.90 6.17 7.85
CA GLY A 147 9.36 6.34 7.87
C GLY A 147 10.01 6.54 6.49
N HIS A 148 9.25 6.41 5.39
CA HIS A 148 9.79 6.44 4.02
C HIS A 148 9.12 7.44 3.08
N GLY A 149 7.89 7.89 3.37
CA GLY A 149 7.14 8.83 2.55
C GLY A 149 6.69 10.06 3.32
N GLN A 150 6.77 11.25 2.69
CA GLN A 150 6.33 12.50 3.34
C GLN A 150 4.81 12.51 3.53
N ASP A 151 4.04 12.13 2.52
CA ASP A 151 2.57 12.05 2.61
C ASP A 151 2.16 10.96 3.61
N ASP A 152 2.88 9.82 3.61
CA ASP A 152 2.67 8.72 4.56
C ASP A 152 2.91 9.18 6.00
N TYR A 153 3.96 9.99 6.22
CA TYR A 153 4.24 10.57 7.53
C TYR A 153 3.11 11.47 7.99
N VAL A 154 2.66 12.40 7.13
CA VAL A 154 1.60 13.37 7.47
C VAL A 154 0.29 12.66 7.81
N VAL A 155 -0.12 11.68 7.01
CA VAL A 155 -1.35 10.92 7.28
C VAL A 155 -1.15 9.98 8.47
N GLY A 156 0.03 9.34 8.58
CA GLY A 156 0.35 8.41 9.66
C GLY A 156 0.28 9.04 11.06
N ILE A 157 0.78 10.27 11.22
CA ILE A 157 0.70 11.00 12.50
C ILE A 157 -0.76 11.22 12.92
N ARG A 158 -1.67 11.51 11.99
CA ARG A 158 -3.11 11.70 12.31
C ARG A 158 -3.74 10.42 12.87
N TYR A 159 -3.26 9.26 12.46
CA TYR A 159 -3.74 7.95 12.94
C TYR A 159 -2.91 7.38 14.09
N GLY A 160 -1.86 8.08 14.53
CA GLY A 160 -0.95 7.61 15.58
C GLY A 160 -0.13 6.39 15.17
N LEU A 161 0.20 6.27 13.87
CA LEU A 161 0.97 5.14 13.36
C LEU A 161 2.45 5.24 13.76
N PRO A 162 3.14 4.11 13.96
CA PRO A 162 4.56 4.09 14.22
C PRO A 162 5.35 4.56 13.00
N VAL A 163 6.45 5.27 13.24
CA VAL A 163 7.41 5.68 12.20
C VAL A 163 8.54 4.65 12.20
N ILE A 164 8.46 3.68 11.30
CA ILE A 164 9.43 2.59 11.17
C ILE A 164 10.34 2.90 9.98
N SER A 165 11.65 2.87 10.19
CA SER A 165 12.66 3.08 9.15
C SER A 165 13.79 2.06 9.33
N PRO A 166 13.61 0.81 8.88
CA PRO A 166 14.54 -0.28 9.12
C PRO A 166 15.71 -0.25 8.12
N ILE A 167 16.34 0.91 7.97
CA ILE A 167 17.54 1.12 7.16
C ILE A 167 18.58 1.89 7.96
N ASN A 168 19.84 1.52 7.78
CA ASN A 168 20.97 2.24 8.37
C ASN A 168 21.45 3.39 7.47
N ASN A 169 22.46 4.15 7.93
CA ASN A 169 23.01 5.29 7.19
C ASN A 169 23.61 4.90 5.81
N LYS A 170 23.91 3.64 5.59
CA LYS A 170 24.41 3.10 4.30
C LYS A 170 23.29 2.66 3.36
N GLY A 171 22.02 2.86 3.74
CA GLY A 171 20.87 2.43 2.96
C GLY A 171 20.63 0.92 2.97
N VAL A 172 21.24 0.19 3.90
CA VAL A 172 21.09 -1.26 4.06
C VAL A 172 19.98 -1.55 5.06
N LEU A 173 19.11 -2.52 4.75
CA LEU A 173 18.09 -2.99 5.67
C LEU A 173 18.74 -3.55 6.95
N THR A 174 18.11 -3.26 8.07
CA THR A 174 18.53 -3.76 9.40
C THR A 174 17.75 -5.04 9.76
N GLU A 175 18.06 -5.65 10.91
CA GLU A 175 17.35 -6.83 11.42
C GLU A 175 15.87 -6.54 11.79
N GLU A 176 15.46 -5.28 11.77
CA GLU A 176 14.05 -4.86 12.00
C GLU A 176 13.18 -4.95 10.73
N ALA A 177 13.77 -5.29 9.58
CA ALA A 177 13.10 -5.36 8.27
C ALA A 177 12.45 -6.72 7.98
#